data_e8c2c859383c0b39af1adeaa5d32c1c6
#
_entry.id   e8c2c859383c0b39af1adeaa5d32c1c6
#
_cell.length_a   1.000
_cell.length_b   1.000
_cell.length_c   1.000
_cell.angle_alpha   90.00
_cell.angle_beta   90.00
_cell.angle_gamma   90.00
#
_symmetry.space_group_name_H-M   'P 1'
#
loop_
_entity.id
_entity.type
_entity.pdbx_description
1 polymer ?
#
loop_
_entity_poly.entity_id
_entity_poly.type
_entity_poly.pdbx_seq_one_letter_code
_entity_poly.pdbx_strand_id
1 'polypeptide(L)'
;MTRKASSLSRRRFLKTSSATVAAAATCQIVPRHVLGAPHVPPSEKLGGALIGCGGRGPGTYGQMSKGLDVELVGACDVDIRRAQNFANRNKGKAKAYQDFRRLLERDDLDVVAIATPPHWHASISIAAAEA
;
A
#
# COMPACT_ATOMS: atom_id res chain seq x y z
N MET A 1 -35.07 21.75 49.30
CA MET A 1 -34.33 20.45 49.17
C MET A 1 -33.07 20.68 48.36
N THR A 2 -31.94 20.88 49.01
CA THR A 2 -30.64 21.17 48.37
C THR A 2 -29.86 19.87 48.23
N ARG A 3 -29.59 19.44 47.00
CA ARG A 3 -28.73 18.30 46.66
C ARG A 3 -27.26 18.59 47.00
N LYS A 4 -26.75 17.93 48.01
CA LYS A 4 -25.35 17.95 48.45
C LYS A 4 -24.49 17.27 47.39
N ALA A 5 -23.64 18.04 46.67
CA ALA A 5 -22.69 17.48 45.72
C ALA A 5 -21.62 16.70 46.50
N SER A 6 -21.53 15.39 46.27
CA SER A 6 -20.50 14.54 46.87
C SER A 6 -19.17 14.79 46.15
N SER A 7 -18.22 15.46 46.80
CA SER A 7 -16.85 15.63 46.31
C SER A 7 -16.15 14.24 46.33
N LEU A 8 -15.74 13.79 45.15
CA LEU A 8 -14.90 12.60 45.02
C LEU A 8 -13.52 12.88 45.64
N SER A 9 -13.16 12.16 46.70
CA SER A 9 -11.84 12.32 47.32
C SER A 9 -10.75 11.81 46.39
N ARG A 10 -9.57 12.47 46.38
CA ARG A 10 -8.38 12.11 45.58
C ARG A 10 -8.01 10.64 45.72
N ARG A 11 -8.19 10.09 46.92
CA ARG A 11 -7.91 8.68 47.24
C ARG A 11 -8.85 7.70 46.53
N ARG A 12 -10.12 8.09 46.34
CA ARG A 12 -11.11 7.28 45.59
C ARG A 12 -10.91 7.33 44.10
N PHE A 13 -10.50 8.50 43.60
CA PHE A 13 -10.12 8.66 42.17
C PHE A 13 -8.90 7.80 41.78
N LEU A 14 -7.85 7.78 42.60
CA LEU A 14 -6.65 6.98 42.35
C LEU A 14 -6.93 5.46 42.40
N LYS A 15 -7.83 5.00 43.32
CA LYS A 15 -8.24 3.57 43.38
C LYS A 15 -9.06 3.15 42.16
N THR A 16 -9.85 4.04 41.58
CA THR A 16 -10.66 3.74 40.38
C THR A 16 -9.80 3.77 39.12
N SER A 17 -8.83 4.66 39.07
CA SER A 17 -7.89 4.75 37.90
C SER A 17 -6.96 3.55 37.81
N SER A 18 -6.51 2.97 38.91
CA SER A 18 -5.66 1.78 38.90
C SER A 18 -6.39 0.50 38.41
N ALA A 19 -7.70 0.41 38.64
CA ALA A 19 -8.51 -0.72 38.12
C ALA A 19 -8.73 -0.63 36.61
N THR A 20 -8.83 0.57 36.06
CA THR A 20 -9.02 0.78 34.59
C THR A 20 -7.72 0.54 33.80
N VAL A 21 -6.55 0.84 34.36
CA VAL A 21 -5.25 0.57 33.74
C VAL A 21 -4.94 -0.93 33.68
N ALA A 22 -5.36 -1.71 34.69
CA ALA A 22 -5.17 -3.16 34.67
C ALA A 22 -6.00 -3.88 33.58
N ALA A 23 -7.17 -3.34 33.21
CA ALA A 23 -7.98 -3.91 32.12
C ALA A 23 -7.45 -3.55 30.72
N ALA A 24 -6.73 -2.41 30.56
CA ALA A 24 -6.10 -2.02 29.31
C ALA A 24 -4.78 -2.74 29.01
N ALA A 25 -4.14 -3.34 30.02
CA ALA A 25 -2.86 -4.06 29.87
C ALA A 25 -2.97 -5.45 29.21
N THR A 26 -4.18 -5.92 28.90
CA THR A 26 -4.38 -7.21 28.23
C THR A 26 -4.38 -7.16 26.71
N CYS A 27 -4.39 -5.96 26.08
CA CYS A 27 -4.14 -5.83 24.66
C CYS A 27 -2.62 -5.79 24.40
N GLN A 28 -1.97 -6.95 24.43
CA GLN A 28 -0.62 -7.07 23.87
C GLN A 28 -0.73 -6.95 22.35
N ILE A 29 -0.35 -5.78 21.82
CA ILE A 29 -0.07 -5.64 20.40
C ILE A 29 1.26 -6.37 20.15
N VAL A 30 1.17 -7.65 19.80
CA VAL A 30 2.34 -8.43 19.42
C VAL A 30 2.72 -8.00 17.99
N PRO A 31 3.89 -7.41 17.78
CA PRO A 31 4.33 -7.07 16.44
C PRO A 31 4.37 -8.33 15.56
N ARG A 32 3.88 -8.23 14.35
CA ARG A 32 3.63 -9.36 13.44
C ARG A 32 4.89 -10.15 13.09
N HIS A 33 6.06 -9.52 13.10
CA HIS A 33 7.35 -10.18 12.91
C HIS A 33 7.70 -11.18 14.03
N VAL A 34 7.13 -11.02 15.23
CA VAL A 34 7.31 -11.94 16.36
C VAL A 34 6.48 -13.21 16.21
N LEU A 35 5.41 -13.17 15.42
CA LEU A 35 4.52 -14.31 15.18
C LEU A 35 5.03 -15.28 14.11
N GLY A 36 6.25 -15.09 13.61
CA GLY A 36 6.89 -16.03 12.67
C GLY A 36 6.14 -16.22 11.34
N ALA A 37 5.24 -15.32 10.98
CA ALA A 37 4.53 -15.41 9.73
C ALA A 37 5.44 -14.96 8.56
N PRO A 38 5.69 -15.80 7.56
CA PRO A 38 6.53 -15.45 6.40
C PRO A 38 5.83 -14.49 5.42
N HIS A 39 4.77 -13.83 5.86
CA HIS A 39 3.91 -13.02 4.99
C HIS A 39 3.88 -11.57 5.46
N VAL A 40 4.37 -10.68 4.60
CA VAL A 40 4.23 -9.24 4.81
C VAL A 40 2.73 -8.89 4.82
N PRO A 41 2.26 -8.11 5.83
CA PRO A 41 0.86 -7.67 5.85
C PRO A 41 0.48 -6.95 4.55
N PRO A 42 -0.78 -7.04 4.11
CA PRO A 42 -1.22 -6.31 2.91
C PRO A 42 -0.94 -4.80 2.95
N SER A 43 -0.90 -4.20 4.14
CA SER A 43 -0.56 -2.79 4.37
C SER A 43 0.93 -2.45 4.24
N GLU A 44 1.80 -3.45 4.17
CA GLU A 44 3.25 -3.28 3.98
C GLU A 44 3.71 -3.69 2.57
N LYS A 45 2.79 -4.18 1.74
CA LYS A 45 3.07 -4.49 0.34
C LYS A 45 3.12 -3.21 -0.47
N LEU A 46 4.16 -3.08 -1.27
CA LEU A 46 4.27 -1.97 -2.21
C LEU A 46 3.34 -2.18 -3.41
N GLY A 47 2.55 -1.17 -3.74
CA GLY A 47 1.78 -1.12 -4.97
C GLY A 47 2.69 -0.82 -6.16
N GLY A 48 2.80 -1.76 -7.09
CA GLY A 48 3.65 -1.61 -8.27
C GLY A 48 2.87 -1.49 -9.55
N ALA A 49 3.40 -0.73 -10.53
CA ALA A 49 2.83 -0.69 -11.86
C ALA A 49 3.88 -0.79 -12.97
N LEU A 50 3.42 -1.20 -14.16
CA LEU A 50 4.23 -1.24 -15.37
C LEU A 50 3.68 -0.25 -16.39
N ILE A 51 4.53 0.64 -16.90
CA ILE A 51 4.24 1.54 -18.02
C ILE A 51 5.08 1.09 -19.23
N GLY A 52 4.39 0.59 -20.26
CA GLY A 52 4.99 -0.07 -21.41
C GLY A 52 4.98 -1.59 -21.27
N CYS A 53 3.85 -2.22 -21.63
CA CYS A 53 3.61 -3.66 -21.50
C CYS A 53 4.06 -4.46 -22.74
N GLY A 54 4.88 -3.86 -23.61
CA GLY A 54 5.44 -4.51 -24.79
C GLY A 54 6.49 -5.58 -24.46
N GLY A 55 7.27 -6.01 -25.47
CA GLY A 55 8.14 -7.18 -25.38
C GLY A 55 9.08 -7.21 -24.17
N ARG A 56 9.71 -6.07 -23.81
CA ARG A 56 10.65 -5.98 -22.69
C ARG A 56 10.00 -5.66 -21.34
N GLY A 57 8.84 -5.00 -21.34
CA GLY A 57 8.15 -4.53 -20.14
C GLY A 57 7.93 -5.59 -19.08
N PRO A 58 7.30 -6.74 -19.39
CA PRO A 58 7.07 -7.80 -18.43
C PRO A 58 8.34 -8.32 -17.75
N GLY A 59 9.44 -8.43 -18.50
CA GLY A 59 10.75 -8.84 -17.95
C GLY A 59 11.33 -7.79 -17.03
N THR A 60 11.24 -6.51 -17.38
CA THR A 60 11.70 -5.38 -16.56
C THR A 60 10.93 -5.35 -15.22
N TYR A 61 9.60 -5.46 -15.28
CA TYR A 61 8.80 -5.51 -14.07
C TYR A 61 9.14 -6.71 -13.19
N GLY A 62 9.31 -7.90 -13.79
CA GLY A 62 9.68 -9.11 -13.07
C GLY A 62 11.06 -9.02 -12.39
N GLN A 63 12.00 -8.28 -12.98
CA GLN A 63 13.30 -8.02 -12.34
C GLN A 63 13.18 -7.01 -11.20
N MET A 64 12.42 -5.94 -11.37
CA MET A 64 12.17 -4.93 -10.34
C MET A 64 11.47 -5.54 -9.12
N SER A 65 10.44 -6.35 -9.33
CA SER A 65 9.68 -6.97 -8.25
C SER A 65 10.38 -8.16 -7.59
N LYS A 66 11.50 -8.64 -8.16
CA LYS A 66 12.23 -9.79 -7.63
C LYS A 66 12.87 -9.46 -6.28
N GLY A 67 12.47 -10.17 -5.24
CA GLY A 67 12.99 -9.96 -3.88
C GLY A 67 12.32 -8.82 -3.11
N LEU A 68 11.34 -8.16 -3.72
CA LEU A 68 10.48 -7.16 -3.08
C LEU A 68 9.05 -7.70 -3.02
N ASP A 69 8.34 -7.39 -1.94
CA ASP A 69 6.91 -7.74 -1.84
C ASP A 69 6.06 -6.68 -2.54
N VAL A 70 6.11 -6.69 -3.88
CA VAL A 70 5.40 -5.75 -4.74
C VAL A 70 4.16 -6.42 -5.32
N GLU A 71 2.98 -5.88 -5.06
CA GLU A 71 1.73 -6.29 -5.68
C GLU A 71 1.47 -5.44 -6.94
N LEU A 72 1.21 -6.09 -8.08
CA LEU A 72 0.85 -5.36 -9.30
C LEU A 72 -0.56 -4.76 -9.13
N VAL A 73 -0.65 -3.42 -9.09
CA VAL A 73 -1.91 -2.67 -8.97
C VAL A 73 -2.33 -2.03 -10.29
N GLY A 74 -1.40 -1.83 -11.22
CA GLY A 74 -1.71 -1.22 -12.51
C GLY A 74 -0.78 -1.62 -13.65
N ALA A 75 -1.30 -1.56 -14.87
CA ALA A 75 -0.55 -1.75 -16.10
C ALA A 75 -0.98 -0.72 -17.14
N CYS A 76 -0.04 -0.08 -17.81
CA CYS A 76 -0.31 0.95 -18.80
C CYS A 76 0.43 0.69 -20.11
N ASP A 77 -0.29 0.79 -21.23
CA ASP A 77 0.30 0.75 -22.58
C ASP A 77 -0.62 1.53 -23.52
N VAL A 78 -0.07 2.18 -24.53
CA VAL A 78 -0.86 2.85 -25.59
C VAL A 78 -1.76 1.86 -26.35
N ASP A 79 -1.36 0.59 -26.43
CA ASP A 79 -2.23 -0.52 -26.83
C ASP A 79 -2.86 -1.12 -25.57
N ILE A 80 -4.10 -0.77 -25.31
CA ILE A 80 -4.84 -1.24 -24.12
C ILE A 80 -4.88 -2.77 -24.02
N ARG A 81 -4.84 -3.49 -25.13
CA ARG A 81 -4.83 -4.97 -25.15
C ARG A 81 -3.57 -5.53 -24.48
N ARG A 82 -2.41 -4.86 -24.66
CA ARG A 82 -1.15 -5.24 -24.02
C ARG A 82 -1.22 -5.02 -22.51
N ALA A 83 -1.74 -3.88 -22.08
CA ALA A 83 -1.96 -3.59 -20.67
C ALA A 83 -2.92 -4.61 -20.03
N GLN A 84 -4.05 -4.91 -20.66
CA GLN A 84 -5.01 -5.92 -20.21
C GLN A 84 -4.40 -7.31 -20.12
N ASN A 85 -3.66 -7.74 -21.15
CA ASN A 85 -3.00 -9.04 -21.16
C ASN A 85 -1.98 -9.18 -20.03
N PHE A 86 -1.22 -8.11 -19.74
CA PHE A 86 -0.26 -8.13 -18.65
C PHE A 86 -0.96 -8.13 -17.28
N ALA A 87 -1.97 -7.29 -17.08
CA ALA A 87 -2.76 -7.24 -15.85
C ALA A 87 -3.41 -8.60 -15.54
N ASN A 88 -4.01 -9.26 -16.53
CA ASN A 88 -4.68 -10.55 -16.39
C ASN A 88 -3.72 -11.69 -16.01
N ARG A 89 -2.48 -11.69 -16.53
CA ARG A 89 -1.45 -12.69 -16.17
C ARG A 89 -1.02 -12.60 -14.71
N ASN A 90 -1.17 -11.45 -14.08
CA ASN A 90 -0.80 -11.19 -12.69
C ASN A 90 -2.00 -11.30 -11.72
N LYS A 91 -2.83 -12.32 -11.88
CA LYS A 91 -3.95 -12.70 -10.99
C LYS A 91 -5.11 -11.69 -10.92
N GLY A 92 -5.26 -10.81 -11.92
CA GLY A 92 -6.52 -10.08 -12.17
C GLY A 92 -6.86 -8.94 -11.20
N LYS A 93 -5.98 -8.56 -10.29
CA LYS A 93 -6.21 -7.41 -9.40
C LYS A 93 -5.74 -6.09 -10.02
N ALA A 94 -4.83 -6.14 -10.98
CA ALA A 94 -4.29 -4.96 -11.63
C ALA A 94 -5.28 -4.39 -12.64
N LYS A 95 -5.42 -3.08 -12.63
CA LYS A 95 -6.23 -2.34 -13.60
C LYS A 95 -5.39 -1.96 -14.82
N ALA A 96 -5.96 -2.09 -16.01
CA ALA A 96 -5.32 -1.68 -17.25
C ALA A 96 -5.67 -0.23 -17.61
N TYR A 97 -4.67 0.52 -18.08
CA TYR A 97 -4.77 1.92 -18.47
C TYR A 97 -4.15 2.13 -19.85
N GLN A 98 -4.70 3.08 -20.60
CA GLN A 98 -4.13 3.53 -21.87
C GLN A 98 -3.33 4.83 -21.71
N ASP A 99 -3.67 5.64 -20.72
CA ASP A 99 -2.96 6.86 -20.35
C ASP A 99 -2.27 6.67 -18.99
N PHE A 100 -0.94 6.87 -18.98
CA PHE A 100 -0.13 6.72 -17.76
C PHE A 100 -0.49 7.74 -16.67
N ARG A 101 -0.99 8.92 -17.04
CA ARG A 101 -1.42 9.94 -16.08
C ARG A 101 -2.55 9.43 -15.21
N ARG A 102 -3.51 8.70 -15.80
CA ARG A 102 -4.61 8.07 -15.07
C ARG A 102 -4.15 6.92 -14.17
N LEU A 103 -3.04 6.28 -14.51
CA LEU A 103 -2.41 5.29 -13.64
C LEU A 103 -1.75 5.97 -12.44
N LEU A 104 -1.08 7.11 -12.64
CA LEU A 104 -0.39 7.87 -11.59
C LEU A 104 -1.34 8.57 -10.59
N GLU A 105 -2.63 8.74 -10.92
CA GLU A 105 -3.66 9.27 -10.00
C GLU A 105 -4.07 8.27 -8.89
N ARG A 106 -3.44 7.11 -8.80
CA ARG A 106 -3.80 6.08 -7.81
C ARG A 106 -3.09 6.29 -6.49
N ASP A 107 -3.86 6.26 -5.40
CA ASP A 107 -3.34 6.39 -4.02
C ASP A 107 -2.60 5.13 -3.51
N ASP A 108 -2.77 3.98 -4.21
CA ASP A 108 -2.15 2.71 -3.84
C ASP A 108 -0.93 2.35 -4.71
N LEU A 109 -0.31 3.35 -5.36
CA LEU A 109 0.84 3.19 -6.25
C LEU A 109 2.10 3.75 -5.60
N ASP A 110 3.05 2.88 -5.25
CA ASP A 110 4.31 3.26 -4.60
C ASP A 110 5.50 3.23 -5.56
N VAL A 111 5.46 2.37 -6.59
CA VAL A 111 6.60 2.18 -7.50
C VAL A 111 6.16 1.89 -8.93
N VAL A 112 6.84 2.46 -9.90
CA VAL A 112 6.58 2.23 -11.33
C VAL A 112 7.82 1.72 -12.05
N ALA A 113 7.62 0.73 -12.91
CA ALA A 113 8.61 0.32 -13.91
C ALA A 113 8.25 0.95 -15.24
N ILE A 114 9.19 1.68 -15.85
CA ILE A 114 9.01 2.35 -17.16
C ILE A 114 9.79 1.58 -18.21
N ALA A 115 9.08 0.99 -19.16
CA ALA A 115 9.65 0.19 -20.26
C ALA A 115 9.14 0.66 -21.64
N THR A 116 8.88 1.94 -21.74
CA THR A 116 8.51 2.62 -22.99
C THR A 116 9.73 2.89 -23.89
N PRO A 117 9.56 3.33 -25.13
CA PRO A 117 10.67 3.84 -25.93
C PRO A 117 11.41 5.01 -25.24
N PRO A 118 12.74 5.17 -25.47
CA PRO A 118 13.59 6.09 -24.69
C PRO A 118 13.11 7.54 -24.62
N HIS A 119 12.50 8.05 -25.67
CA HIS A 119 12.01 9.43 -25.74
C HIS A 119 10.86 9.74 -24.77
N TRP A 120 10.20 8.71 -24.23
CA TRP A 120 9.15 8.86 -23.23
C TRP A 120 9.65 8.75 -21.77
N HIS A 121 10.85 8.21 -21.56
CA HIS A 121 11.35 7.94 -20.21
C HIS A 121 11.39 9.21 -19.36
N ALA A 122 11.96 10.31 -19.87
CA ALA A 122 12.10 11.54 -19.09
C ALA A 122 10.75 12.11 -18.66
N SER A 123 9.81 12.26 -19.59
CA SER A 123 8.48 12.84 -19.30
C SER A 123 7.66 11.97 -18.35
N ILE A 124 7.71 10.65 -18.52
CA ILE A 124 6.98 9.73 -17.62
C ILE A 124 7.64 9.69 -16.23
N SER A 125 8.97 9.69 -16.15
CA SER A 125 9.69 9.67 -14.86
C SER A 125 9.44 10.94 -14.06
N ILE A 126 9.41 12.11 -14.72
CA ILE A 126 9.08 13.39 -14.06
C ILE A 126 7.65 13.33 -13.52
N ALA A 127 6.70 12.96 -14.36
CA ALA A 127 5.29 12.87 -13.94
C ALA A 127 5.08 11.86 -12.78
N ALA A 128 5.82 10.75 -12.78
CA ALA A 128 5.75 9.76 -11.71
C ALA A 128 6.39 10.25 -10.40
N ALA A 129 7.39 11.14 -10.47
CA ALA A 129 8.03 11.71 -9.29
C ALA A 129 7.23 12.88 -8.68
N GLU A 130 6.33 13.49 -9.46
CA GLU A 130 5.45 14.59 -9.03
C GLU A 130 4.11 14.09 -8.48
N ALA A 131 3.75 12.83 -8.73
CA ALA A 131 2.50 12.22 -8.28
C ALA A 131 2.64 11.64 -6.87
#